data_c8baff0a2fa483db792d6a28f25ddb29
#
_entry.id   c8baff0a2fa483db792d6a28f25ddb29
#
_cell.length_a   1.000
_cell.length_b   1.000
_cell.length_c   1.000
_cell.angle_alpha   90.00
_cell.angle_beta   90.00
_cell.angle_gamma   90.00
#
_symmetry.space_group_name_H-M   'P 1'
#
loop_
_entity.id
_entity.type
_entity.pdbx_description
1 polymer ?
#
loop_
_entity_poly.entity_id
_entity_poly.type
_entity_poly.pdbx_seq_one_letter_code
_entity_poly.pdbx_strand_id
1 'polypeptide(L)'
;MSIKRLVVIVGPTGCGKTALSVRLAEHFRAPIISTDSRQFYRGLAIGTAQPTAEELARAEHHFIADHELTDEINCGHYEVMALERLETLFQQHDTVIAVGGSGLYVRALCEGMDDLPEADETLRQELTERLKSEGVAALAEELRQLDPAYYEVVDRQNPARVMRALEVCRQTGLPYSSLRHGTRHARPFRIIKIGVDLPREELYARINRRVEAMMAEGLEEEARSVYPHRALNSLQTVGYKELFAHFDGMISRDEAVELIQRNTRRYAKRQLTWFRRDEEVRWFRPDDDRTIIPHIEACTD
;
A
#
# COMPACT_ATOMS: atom_id res chain seq x y z
N MET A 1 23.75 -23.83 4.42
CA MET A 1 22.33 -23.48 4.25
C MET A 1 22.28 -22.31 3.29
N SER A 2 21.44 -22.35 2.26
CA SER A 2 21.30 -21.19 1.36
C SER A 2 20.72 -20.00 2.14
N ILE A 3 21.21 -18.79 1.82
CA ILE A 3 20.69 -17.57 2.44
C ILE A 3 19.27 -17.32 1.91
N LYS A 4 18.29 -17.27 2.80
CA LYS A 4 16.92 -16.92 2.44
C LYS A 4 16.85 -15.46 2.00
N ARG A 5 16.11 -15.17 0.93
CA ARG A 5 16.03 -13.83 0.34
C ARG A 5 14.60 -13.42 0.00
N LEU A 6 14.27 -12.19 0.31
CA LEU A 6 13.04 -11.51 -0.07
C LEU A 6 13.36 -10.48 -1.16
N VAL A 7 12.85 -10.70 -2.36
CA VAL A 7 12.96 -9.74 -3.48
C VAL A 7 11.73 -8.82 -3.44
N VAL A 8 11.93 -7.55 -3.15
CA VAL A 8 10.86 -6.57 -2.96
C VAL A 8 10.73 -5.68 -4.18
N ILE A 9 9.65 -5.84 -4.95
CA ILE A 9 9.38 -5.07 -6.16
C ILE A 9 8.47 -3.92 -5.84
N VAL A 10 9.00 -2.70 -5.93
CA VAL A 10 8.28 -1.46 -5.65
C VAL A 10 8.20 -0.55 -6.88
N GLY A 11 7.32 0.42 -6.84
CA GLY A 11 7.16 1.41 -7.92
C GLY A 11 5.72 1.90 -8.04
N PRO A 12 5.45 2.84 -8.96
CA PRO A 12 4.12 3.44 -9.11
C PRO A 12 3.11 2.43 -9.68
N THR A 13 1.84 2.68 -9.43
CA THR A 13 0.77 1.94 -10.12
C THR A 13 0.87 2.16 -11.63
N GLY A 14 0.59 1.13 -12.42
CA GLY A 14 0.67 1.18 -13.89
C GLY A 14 2.07 0.97 -14.49
N CYS A 15 3.14 0.83 -13.69
CA CYS A 15 4.50 0.66 -14.23
C CYS A 15 4.86 -0.78 -14.66
N GLY A 16 4.03 -1.81 -14.37
CA GLY A 16 4.29 -3.19 -14.81
C GLY A 16 4.88 -4.11 -13.74
N LYS A 17 4.76 -3.77 -12.45
CA LYS A 17 5.26 -4.59 -11.32
C LYS A 17 4.73 -6.03 -11.33
N THR A 18 3.42 -6.21 -11.53
CA THR A 18 2.78 -7.54 -11.50
C THR A 18 3.36 -8.46 -12.58
N ALA A 19 3.45 -7.98 -13.82
CA ALA A 19 4.04 -8.77 -14.90
C ALA A 19 5.51 -9.13 -14.62
N LEU A 20 6.30 -8.22 -14.06
CA LEU A 20 7.67 -8.50 -13.64
C LEU A 20 7.71 -9.53 -12.50
N SER A 21 6.85 -9.39 -11.47
CA SER A 21 6.85 -10.32 -10.33
C SER A 21 6.54 -11.75 -10.78
N VAL A 22 5.61 -11.95 -11.72
CA VAL A 22 5.31 -13.28 -12.28
C VAL A 22 6.51 -13.86 -13.04
N ARG A 23 7.19 -13.08 -13.91
CA ARG A 23 8.38 -13.56 -14.62
C ARG A 23 9.53 -13.93 -13.68
N LEU A 24 9.75 -13.11 -12.63
CA LEU A 24 10.78 -13.44 -11.63
C LEU A 24 10.36 -14.65 -10.78
N ALA A 25 9.07 -14.80 -10.47
CA ALA A 25 8.53 -15.97 -9.76
C ALA A 25 8.77 -17.26 -10.55
N GLU A 26 8.53 -17.26 -11.85
CA GLU A 26 8.81 -18.39 -12.73
C GLU A 26 10.32 -18.71 -12.77
N HIS A 27 11.16 -17.67 -12.92
CA HIS A 27 12.62 -17.85 -12.99
C HIS A 27 13.21 -18.45 -11.70
N PHE A 28 12.82 -17.89 -10.55
CA PHE A 28 13.34 -18.32 -9.25
C PHE A 28 12.52 -19.44 -8.58
N ARG A 29 11.44 -19.91 -9.22
CA ARG A 29 10.46 -20.85 -8.66
C ARG A 29 9.98 -20.38 -7.27
N ALA A 30 9.65 -19.10 -7.19
CA ALA A 30 9.35 -18.40 -5.95
C ALA A 30 7.87 -18.05 -5.85
N PRO A 31 7.25 -18.17 -4.65
CA PRO A 31 5.93 -17.61 -4.40
C PRO A 31 5.98 -16.08 -4.33
N ILE A 32 4.81 -15.47 -4.54
CA ILE A 32 4.60 -14.02 -4.52
C ILE A 32 3.73 -13.66 -3.31
N ILE A 33 4.12 -12.63 -2.56
CA ILE A 33 3.27 -11.99 -1.56
C ILE A 33 2.93 -10.56 -1.98
N SER A 34 1.66 -10.15 -1.89
CA SER A 34 1.26 -8.77 -2.18
C SER A 34 1.58 -7.86 -1.00
N THR A 35 2.13 -6.69 -1.29
CA THR A 35 2.28 -5.57 -0.35
C THR A 35 1.35 -4.40 -0.72
N ASP A 36 0.25 -4.69 -1.41
CA ASP A 36 -0.76 -3.69 -1.76
C ASP A 36 -1.93 -3.73 -0.78
N SER A 37 -2.12 -2.65 -0.03
CA SER A 37 -3.13 -2.54 1.04
C SER A 37 -4.58 -2.63 0.56
N ARG A 38 -4.83 -2.75 -0.73
CA ARG A 38 -6.18 -2.85 -1.31
C ARG A 38 -6.45 -4.17 -2.01
N GLN A 39 -5.41 -4.87 -2.45
CA GLN A 39 -5.55 -6.18 -3.11
C GLN A 39 -5.94 -7.31 -2.16
N PHE A 40 -5.88 -7.12 -0.85
CA PHE A 40 -6.28 -8.09 0.15
C PHE A 40 -7.77 -8.45 0.09
N TYR A 41 -8.61 -7.48 -0.31
CA TYR A 41 -10.04 -7.56 -0.16
C TYR A 41 -10.74 -8.28 -1.32
N ARG A 42 -11.66 -9.20 -0.99
CA ARG A 42 -12.57 -9.83 -1.94
C ARG A 42 -13.50 -8.80 -2.55
N GLY A 43 -13.88 -9.02 -3.80
CA GLY A 43 -14.85 -8.16 -4.50
C GLY A 43 -14.28 -6.84 -5.01
N LEU A 44 -12.97 -6.64 -4.96
CA LEU A 44 -12.30 -5.44 -5.47
C LEU A 44 -11.27 -5.77 -6.56
N ALA A 45 -11.56 -6.75 -7.40
CA ALA A 45 -10.58 -7.28 -8.36
C ALA A 45 -10.16 -6.26 -9.41
N ILE A 46 -11.13 -5.56 -10.00
CA ILE A 46 -10.90 -4.60 -11.09
C ILE A 46 -10.29 -3.31 -10.54
N GLY A 47 -10.97 -2.66 -9.59
CA GLY A 47 -10.55 -1.34 -9.10
C GLY A 47 -9.21 -1.33 -8.37
N THR A 48 -8.79 -2.45 -7.80
CA THR A 48 -7.46 -2.59 -7.18
C THR A 48 -6.43 -3.23 -8.10
N ALA A 49 -6.86 -3.64 -9.30
CA ALA A 49 -6.05 -4.35 -10.28
C ALA A 49 -5.35 -5.57 -9.67
N GLN A 50 -6.09 -6.45 -9.04
CA GLN A 50 -5.59 -7.73 -8.62
C GLN A 50 -5.00 -8.50 -9.81
N PRO A 51 -4.07 -9.42 -9.60
CA PRO A 51 -3.56 -10.28 -10.65
C PRO A 51 -4.69 -11.02 -11.36
N THR A 52 -4.59 -11.15 -12.67
CA THR A 52 -5.55 -11.89 -13.50
C THR A 52 -5.50 -13.39 -13.18
N ALA A 53 -6.54 -14.13 -13.59
CA ALA A 53 -6.56 -15.60 -13.43
C ALA A 53 -5.36 -16.27 -14.12
N GLU A 54 -4.89 -15.71 -15.26
CA GLU A 54 -3.70 -16.19 -15.95
C GLU A 54 -2.43 -15.94 -15.13
N GLU A 55 -2.27 -14.75 -14.54
CA GLU A 55 -1.14 -14.42 -13.68
C GLU A 55 -1.13 -15.28 -12.41
N LEU A 56 -2.29 -15.50 -11.79
CA LEU A 56 -2.46 -16.36 -10.62
C LEU A 56 -2.13 -17.83 -10.91
N ALA A 57 -2.41 -18.32 -12.12
CA ALA A 57 -2.09 -19.69 -12.52
C ALA A 57 -0.58 -19.92 -12.76
N ARG A 58 0.20 -18.85 -13.00
CA ARG A 58 1.64 -18.93 -13.31
C ARG A 58 2.54 -18.93 -12.07
N ALA A 59 2.06 -18.41 -10.96
CA ALA A 59 2.80 -18.38 -9.70
C ALA A 59 1.86 -18.44 -8.50
N GLU A 60 2.32 -19.01 -7.39
CA GLU A 60 1.61 -19.00 -6.13
C GLU A 60 1.56 -17.57 -5.57
N HIS A 61 0.35 -17.07 -5.26
CA HIS A 61 0.15 -15.72 -4.72
C HIS A 61 -0.48 -15.75 -3.33
N HIS A 62 -0.03 -14.85 -2.45
CA HIS A 62 -0.59 -14.65 -1.11
C HIS A 62 -0.99 -13.20 -0.91
N PHE A 63 -1.94 -12.95 -0.03
CA PHE A 63 -2.51 -11.64 0.26
C PHE A 63 -3.21 -11.01 -0.95
N ILE A 64 -3.92 -11.85 -1.71
CA ILE A 64 -4.79 -11.45 -2.82
C ILE A 64 -6.18 -12.00 -2.55
N ALA A 65 -7.18 -11.13 -2.41
CA ALA A 65 -8.60 -11.48 -2.22
C ALA A 65 -8.84 -12.54 -1.12
N ASP A 66 -8.08 -12.48 -0.05
CA ASP A 66 -8.13 -13.44 1.06
C ASP A 66 -8.78 -12.86 2.34
N HIS A 67 -9.20 -11.59 2.31
CA HIS A 67 -9.85 -10.87 3.40
C HIS A 67 -11.20 -10.28 2.97
N GLU A 68 -12.09 -10.12 3.96
CA GLU A 68 -13.38 -9.47 3.75
C GLU A 68 -13.25 -7.94 3.78
N LEU A 69 -14.21 -7.22 3.18
CA LEU A 69 -14.18 -5.75 3.14
C LEU A 69 -14.22 -5.10 4.53
N THR A 70 -14.76 -5.81 5.51
CA THR A 70 -14.89 -5.38 6.90
C THR A 70 -13.64 -5.61 7.73
N ASP A 71 -12.68 -6.39 7.23
CA ASP A 71 -11.46 -6.68 7.97
C ASP A 71 -10.58 -5.43 8.05
N GLU A 72 -10.16 -5.07 9.25
CA GLU A 72 -9.29 -3.93 9.47
C GLU A 72 -7.83 -4.34 9.44
N ILE A 73 -7.21 -4.24 8.25
CA ILE A 73 -5.80 -4.53 8.06
C ILE A 73 -5.02 -3.22 8.01
N ASN A 74 -4.26 -2.97 9.05
CA ASN A 74 -3.26 -1.90 9.09
C ASN A 74 -1.86 -2.44 8.77
N CYS A 75 -0.86 -1.56 8.69
CA CYS A 75 0.51 -1.96 8.33
C CYS A 75 1.20 -2.80 9.42
N GLY A 76 0.82 -2.68 10.70
CA GLY A 76 1.31 -3.53 11.79
C GLY A 76 0.72 -4.93 11.71
N HIS A 77 -0.61 -5.06 11.53
CA HIS A 77 -1.25 -6.36 11.29
C HIS A 77 -0.64 -7.08 10.08
N TYR A 78 -0.42 -6.33 8.99
CA TYR A 78 0.22 -6.88 7.81
C TYR A 78 1.65 -7.37 8.09
N GLU A 79 2.44 -6.62 8.86
CA GLU A 79 3.81 -7.05 9.23
C GLU A 79 3.80 -8.43 9.88
N VAL A 80 2.95 -8.63 10.89
CA VAL A 80 2.83 -9.90 11.62
C VAL A 80 2.43 -11.03 10.66
N MET A 81 1.33 -10.86 9.93
CA MET A 81 0.83 -11.87 8.99
C MET A 81 1.85 -12.21 7.89
N ALA A 82 2.55 -11.19 7.37
CA ALA A 82 3.52 -11.37 6.30
C ALA A 82 4.78 -12.10 6.79
N LEU A 83 5.26 -11.81 8.01
CA LEU A 83 6.41 -12.50 8.60
C LEU A 83 6.09 -13.97 8.89
N GLU A 84 4.93 -14.29 9.44
CA GLU A 84 4.47 -15.68 9.65
C GLU A 84 4.36 -16.44 8.33
N ARG A 85 3.82 -15.78 7.28
CA ARG A 85 3.75 -16.36 5.95
C ARG A 85 5.14 -16.60 5.37
N LEU A 86 6.05 -15.66 5.49
CA LEU A 86 7.43 -15.80 5.03
C LEU A 86 8.17 -16.93 5.75
N GLU A 87 8.00 -17.10 7.06
CA GLU A 87 8.58 -18.20 7.82
C GLU A 87 8.17 -19.54 7.22
N THR A 88 6.88 -19.71 6.92
CA THR A 88 6.35 -20.92 6.28
C THR A 88 6.93 -21.12 4.87
N LEU A 89 6.92 -20.08 4.05
CA LEU A 89 7.40 -20.15 2.66
C LEU A 89 8.89 -20.44 2.58
N PHE A 90 9.69 -19.87 3.46
CA PHE A 90 11.13 -20.10 3.50
C PHE A 90 11.54 -21.52 3.96
N GLN A 91 10.61 -22.34 4.45
CA GLN A 91 10.87 -23.77 4.67
C GLN A 91 11.04 -24.52 3.35
N GLN A 92 10.37 -24.08 2.29
CA GLN A 92 10.34 -24.76 0.97
C GLN A 92 11.05 -23.98 -0.13
N HIS A 93 11.20 -22.66 0.03
CA HIS A 93 11.76 -21.76 -0.98
C HIS A 93 12.98 -21.00 -0.44
N ASP A 94 13.98 -20.76 -1.28
CA ASP A 94 15.11 -19.91 -0.95
C ASP A 94 14.84 -18.44 -1.31
N THR A 95 13.88 -18.21 -2.19
CA THR A 95 13.46 -16.89 -2.63
C THR A 95 11.95 -16.74 -2.47
N VAL A 96 11.52 -15.58 -1.97
CA VAL A 96 10.13 -15.13 -2.00
C VAL A 96 10.09 -13.75 -2.64
N ILE A 97 9.06 -13.44 -3.42
CA ILE A 97 8.89 -12.14 -4.07
C ILE A 97 7.79 -11.38 -3.35
N ALA A 98 8.08 -10.17 -2.89
CA ALA A 98 7.09 -9.23 -2.39
C ALA A 98 6.84 -8.16 -3.47
N VAL A 99 5.58 -7.89 -3.81
CA VAL A 99 5.23 -6.91 -4.84
C VAL A 99 4.11 -5.99 -4.39
N GLY A 100 4.29 -4.67 -4.57
CA GLY A 100 3.21 -3.73 -4.31
C GLY A 100 3.61 -2.27 -4.38
N GLY A 101 2.64 -1.41 -4.07
CA GLY A 101 2.80 0.04 -4.14
C GLY A 101 2.48 0.77 -2.83
N SER A 102 2.13 0.06 -1.77
CA SER A 102 1.77 0.64 -0.47
C SER A 102 3.02 0.83 0.39
N GLY A 103 3.63 2.01 0.33
CA GLY A 103 4.93 2.30 0.93
C GLY A 103 5.04 1.95 2.42
N LEU A 104 3.99 2.19 3.22
CA LEU A 104 4.00 1.80 4.64
C LEU A 104 4.00 0.29 4.84
N TYR A 105 3.30 -0.48 3.99
CA TYR A 105 3.28 -1.94 4.05
C TYR A 105 4.63 -2.54 3.66
N VAL A 106 5.25 -2.01 2.61
CA VAL A 106 6.63 -2.37 2.22
C VAL A 106 7.61 -2.06 3.36
N ARG A 107 7.49 -0.89 3.98
CA ARG A 107 8.34 -0.50 5.11
C ARG A 107 8.13 -1.41 6.31
N ALA A 108 6.89 -1.70 6.69
CA ALA A 108 6.56 -2.62 7.78
C ALA A 108 7.21 -3.99 7.57
N LEU A 109 7.08 -4.55 6.35
CA LEU A 109 7.69 -5.81 5.99
C LEU A 109 9.22 -5.80 6.08
N CYS A 110 9.85 -4.76 5.52
CA CYS A 110 11.30 -4.70 5.39
C CYS A 110 12.01 -4.25 6.68
N GLU A 111 11.46 -3.25 7.35
CA GLU A 111 12.11 -2.54 8.44
C GLU A 111 11.41 -2.71 9.79
N GLY A 112 10.16 -3.13 9.79
CA GLY A 112 9.31 -3.13 10.97
C GLY A 112 8.64 -1.79 11.23
N MET A 113 7.73 -1.82 12.19
CA MET A 113 7.04 -0.62 12.67
C MET A 113 7.43 -0.38 14.14
N ASP A 114 7.40 0.90 14.54
CA ASP A 114 7.54 1.24 15.96
C ASP A 114 6.39 0.59 16.75
N ASP A 115 6.69 0.12 17.95
CA ASP A 115 5.70 -0.50 18.85
C ASP A 115 4.80 0.60 19.46
N LEU A 116 3.72 0.88 18.75
CA LEU A 116 2.72 1.85 19.12
C LEU A 116 1.44 1.12 19.55
N PRO A 117 0.72 1.62 20.57
CA PRO A 117 -0.51 0.99 21.02
C PRO A 117 -1.52 0.84 19.86
N GLU A 118 -2.31 -0.22 19.92
CA GLU A 118 -3.45 -0.37 19.02
C GLU A 118 -4.42 0.81 19.16
N ALA A 119 -5.22 1.04 18.13
CA ALA A 119 -6.19 2.11 18.17
C ALA A 119 -7.32 1.79 19.18
N ASP A 120 -7.58 2.70 20.09
CA ASP A 120 -8.75 2.64 20.94
C ASP A 120 -9.97 3.15 20.14
N GLU A 121 -10.95 2.29 19.90
CA GLU A 121 -12.12 2.61 19.11
C GLU A 121 -12.96 3.74 19.73
N THR A 122 -13.10 3.76 21.05
CA THR A 122 -13.86 4.80 21.77
C THR A 122 -13.22 6.15 21.60
N LEU A 123 -11.90 6.22 21.80
CA LEU A 123 -11.12 7.43 21.61
C LEU A 123 -11.12 7.89 20.15
N ARG A 124 -11.05 6.95 19.22
CA ARG A 124 -11.11 7.23 17.77
C ARG A 124 -12.47 7.80 17.37
N GLN A 125 -13.57 7.29 17.91
CA GLN A 125 -14.90 7.82 17.68
C GLN A 125 -15.03 9.24 18.23
N GLU A 126 -14.60 9.49 19.48
CA GLU A 126 -14.56 10.83 20.07
C GLU A 126 -13.80 11.83 19.19
N LEU A 127 -12.56 11.48 18.79
CA LEU A 127 -11.74 12.35 17.95
C LEU A 127 -12.35 12.58 16.56
N THR A 128 -13.07 11.58 16.02
CA THR A 128 -13.77 11.71 14.74
C THR A 128 -14.95 12.67 14.85
N GLU A 129 -15.71 12.64 15.94
CA GLU A 129 -16.82 13.57 16.20
C GLU A 129 -16.28 14.99 16.41
N ARG A 130 -15.21 15.15 17.16
CA ARG A 130 -14.54 16.43 17.33
C ARG A 130 -13.97 16.97 16.02
N LEU A 131 -13.39 16.12 15.17
CA LEU A 131 -12.94 16.53 13.84
C LEU A 131 -14.08 17.12 13.01
N LYS A 132 -15.29 16.54 13.09
CA LYS A 132 -16.47 17.03 12.36
C LYS A 132 -16.99 18.37 12.92
N SER A 133 -16.99 18.53 14.23
CA SER A 133 -17.56 19.72 14.91
C SER A 133 -16.56 20.87 15.04
N GLU A 134 -15.30 20.60 15.34
CA GLU A 134 -14.27 21.59 15.66
C GLU A 134 -13.26 21.80 14.52
N GLY A 135 -13.14 20.82 13.60
CA GLY A 135 -12.18 20.84 12.52
C GLY A 135 -10.76 20.38 12.92
N VAL A 136 -9.91 20.16 11.93
CA VAL A 136 -8.55 19.65 12.14
C VAL A 136 -7.66 20.63 12.90
N ALA A 137 -7.91 21.94 12.79
CA ALA A 137 -7.10 22.96 13.45
C ALA A 137 -7.20 22.89 14.98
N ALA A 138 -8.39 22.63 15.53
CA ALA A 138 -8.58 22.48 16.97
C ALA A 138 -7.84 21.24 17.51
N LEU A 139 -7.91 20.11 16.79
CA LEU A 139 -7.17 18.91 17.14
C LEU A 139 -5.66 19.12 17.06
N ALA A 140 -5.19 19.84 16.03
CA ALA A 140 -3.76 20.17 15.90
C ALA A 140 -3.27 21.05 17.05
N GLU A 141 -4.08 21.99 17.54
CA GLU A 141 -3.73 22.82 18.70
C GLU A 141 -3.62 22.00 19.98
N GLU A 142 -4.48 21.01 20.20
CA GLU A 142 -4.33 20.07 21.30
C GLU A 142 -3.05 19.24 21.17
N LEU A 143 -2.73 18.77 19.93
CA LEU A 143 -1.48 18.08 19.67
C LEU A 143 -0.27 18.94 19.99
N ARG A 144 -0.32 20.26 19.75
CA ARG A 144 0.75 21.20 20.10
C ARG A 144 1.04 21.20 21.60
N GLN A 145 0.00 20.99 22.43
CA GLN A 145 0.16 20.94 23.90
C GLN A 145 0.72 19.58 24.36
N LEU A 146 0.29 18.47 23.74
CA LEU A 146 0.67 17.11 24.13
C LEU A 146 2.01 16.68 23.53
N ASP A 147 2.34 17.14 22.33
CA ASP A 147 3.58 16.82 21.61
C ASP A 147 4.02 17.99 20.72
N PRO A 148 4.63 19.03 21.31
CA PRO A 148 5.14 20.16 20.51
C PRO A 148 6.14 19.77 19.44
N ALA A 149 6.96 18.76 19.70
CA ALA A 149 7.99 18.32 18.74
C ALA A 149 7.36 17.70 17.49
N TYR A 150 6.31 16.90 17.64
CA TYR A 150 5.62 16.33 16.49
C TYR A 150 4.75 17.37 15.76
N TYR A 151 4.15 18.31 16.49
CA TYR A 151 3.37 19.40 15.93
C TYR A 151 4.16 20.21 14.89
N GLU A 152 5.47 20.46 15.10
CA GLU A 152 6.32 21.22 14.17
C GLU A 152 6.59 20.48 12.86
N VAL A 153 6.52 19.15 12.84
CA VAL A 153 6.87 18.33 11.66
C VAL A 153 5.67 17.68 10.99
N VAL A 154 4.53 17.59 11.67
CA VAL A 154 3.33 16.96 11.11
C VAL A 154 2.67 17.87 10.07
N ASP A 155 2.11 17.26 9.03
CA ASP A 155 1.16 17.93 8.16
C ASP A 155 -0.15 18.17 8.93
N ARG A 156 -0.29 19.37 9.47
CA ARG A 156 -1.44 19.82 10.30
C ARG A 156 -2.77 19.85 9.54
N GLN A 157 -2.73 19.81 8.21
CA GLN A 157 -3.93 19.69 7.37
C GLN A 157 -4.32 18.24 7.10
N ASN A 158 -3.57 17.28 7.63
CA ASN A 158 -3.86 15.86 7.51
C ASN A 158 -4.55 15.31 8.77
N PRO A 159 -5.90 15.17 8.76
CA PRO A 159 -6.64 14.74 9.94
C PRO A 159 -6.19 13.37 10.46
N ALA A 160 -5.89 12.43 9.57
CA ALA A 160 -5.51 11.07 9.98
C ALA A 160 -4.19 11.05 10.77
N ARG A 161 -3.21 11.91 10.40
CA ARG A 161 -1.94 12.02 11.13
C ARG A 161 -2.10 12.71 12.47
N VAL A 162 -2.88 13.79 12.51
CA VAL A 162 -3.16 14.53 13.74
C VAL A 162 -3.92 13.64 14.72
N MET A 163 -4.98 12.99 14.28
CA MET A 163 -5.78 12.08 15.11
C MET A 163 -4.94 10.93 15.64
N ARG A 164 -4.12 10.27 14.80
CA ARG A 164 -3.29 9.15 15.26
C ARG A 164 -2.29 9.57 16.33
N ALA A 165 -1.68 10.75 16.19
CA ALA A 165 -0.78 11.26 17.22
C ALA A 165 -1.52 11.55 18.53
N LEU A 166 -2.70 12.15 18.47
CA LEU A 166 -3.54 12.39 19.64
C LEU A 166 -4.00 11.10 20.32
N GLU A 167 -4.44 10.09 19.55
CA GLU A 167 -4.78 8.77 20.08
C GLU A 167 -3.63 8.22 20.94
N VAL A 168 -2.43 8.17 20.35
CA VAL A 168 -1.26 7.63 21.06
C VAL A 168 -0.90 8.46 22.29
N CYS A 169 -0.89 9.80 22.18
CA CYS A 169 -0.60 10.67 23.34
C CYS A 169 -1.60 10.45 24.46
N ARG A 170 -2.90 10.35 24.16
CA ARG A 170 -3.94 10.17 25.17
C ARG A 170 -3.96 8.78 25.79
N GLN A 171 -3.71 7.73 24.98
CA GLN A 171 -3.64 6.36 25.48
C GLN A 171 -2.44 6.11 26.39
N THR A 172 -1.28 6.68 26.04
CA THR A 172 -0.03 6.39 26.73
C THR A 172 0.36 7.43 27.78
N GLY A 173 -0.19 8.63 27.69
CA GLY A 173 0.26 9.78 28.45
C GLY A 173 1.63 10.32 28.04
N LEU A 174 2.21 9.81 26.95
CA LEU A 174 3.53 10.19 26.42
C LEU A 174 3.41 10.91 25.08
N PRO A 175 4.33 11.81 24.75
CA PRO A 175 4.39 12.39 23.40
C PRO A 175 4.55 11.32 22.34
N TYR A 176 3.75 11.41 21.26
CA TYR A 176 3.85 10.49 20.12
C TYR A 176 5.26 10.45 19.51
N SER A 177 5.94 11.60 19.45
CA SER A 177 7.32 11.70 18.96
C SER A 177 8.31 10.87 19.79
N SER A 178 8.09 10.71 21.09
CA SER A 178 8.97 9.94 21.97
C SER A 178 8.86 8.43 21.78
N LEU A 179 7.76 7.96 21.18
CA LEU A 179 7.52 6.55 20.89
C LEU A 179 7.92 6.17 19.45
N ARG A 180 8.27 7.15 18.63
CA ARG A 180 8.71 6.95 17.24
C ARG A 180 10.23 6.88 17.19
N HIS A 181 10.77 5.71 17.42
CA HIS A 181 12.22 5.49 17.42
C HIS A 181 12.76 5.30 15.99
N GLY A 182 11.91 4.93 15.03
CA GLY A 182 12.33 4.61 13.65
C GLY A 182 13.31 3.44 13.61
N THR A 183 13.24 2.56 14.62
CA THR A 183 14.16 1.43 14.75
C THR A 183 13.91 0.45 13.61
N ARG A 184 14.98 0.09 12.90
CA ARG A 184 14.92 -0.98 11.91
C ARG A 184 15.09 -2.32 12.61
N HIS A 185 14.08 -3.18 12.50
CA HIS A 185 14.15 -4.54 13.01
C HIS A 185 14.92 -5.42 12.03
N ALA A 186 15.96 -6.10 12.51
CA ALA A 186 16.68 -7.06 11.69
C ALA A 186 15.74 -8.20 11.24
N ARG A 187 15.81 -8.54 9.95
CA ARG A 187 15.06 -9.67 9.40
C ARG A 187 15.95 -10.90 9.24
N PRO A 188 15.44 -12.11 9.47
CA PRO A 188 16.23 -13.35 9.35
C PRO A 188 16.46 -13.78 7.91
N PHE A 189 16.29 -12.87 6.95
CA PHE A 189 16.47 -13.07 5.53
C PHE A 189 17.06 -11.81 4.88
N ARG A 190 17.71 -12.01 3.74
CA ARG A 190 18.24 -10.88 2.97
C ARG A 190 17.12 -10.17 2.19
N ILE A 191 17.13 -8.86 2.19
CA ILE A 191 16.17 -8.04 1.43
C ILE A 191 16.87 -7.43 0.23
N ILE A 192 16.28 -7.61 -0.96
CA ILE A 192 16.75 -7.05 -2.22
C ILE A 192 15.63 -6.17 -2.79
N LYS A 193 15.83 -4.86 -2.83
CA LYS A 193 14.81 -3.90 -3.24
C LYS A 193 14.96 -3.51 -4.71
N ILE A 194 13.97 -3.85 -5.53
CA ILE A 194 13.88 -3.56 -6.97
C ILE A 194 12.83 -2.47 -7.19
N GLY A 195 13.27 -1.30 -7.61
CA GLY A 195 12.39 -0.23 -8.06
C GLY A 195 12.07 -0.35 -9.54
N VAL A 196 10.80 -0.21 -9.92
CA VAL A 196 10.38 -0.23 -11.33
C VAL A 196 9.75 1.10 -11.67
N ASP A 197 10.24 1.73 -12.73
CA ASP A 197 9.74 3.03 -13.20
C ASP A 197 9.73 3.11 -14.73
N LEU A 198 8.94 4.04 -15.23
CA LEU A 198 8.80 4.38 -16.64
C LEU A 198 8.91 5.89 -16.83
N PRO A 199 9.29 6.36 -18.02
CA PRO A 199 9.17 7.78 -18.35
C PRO A 199 7.75 8.28 -18.05
N ARG A 200 7.65 9.48 -17.49
CA ARG A 200 6.39 10.05 -16.99
C ARG A 200 5.25 9.99 -18.00
N GLU A 201 5.53 10.31 -19.23
CA GLU A 201 4.53 10.32 -20.30
C GLU A 201 4.00 8.91 -20.59
N GLU A 202 4.91 7.93 -20.66
CA GLU A 202 4.57 6.52 -20.85
C GLU A 202 3.73 6.00 -19.68
N LEU A 203 4.15 6.29 -18.45
CA LEU A 203 3.41 5.92 -17.24
C LEU A 203 1.99 6.50 -17.23
N TYR A 204 1.85 7.79 -17.57
CA TYR A 204 0.56 8.45 -17.56
C TYR A 204 -0.37 7.94 -18.67
N ALA A 205 0.18 7.65 -19.86
CA ALA A 205 -0.57 7.02 -20.93
C ALA A 205 -1.05 5.60 -20.54
N ARG A 206 -0.20 4.81 -19.87
CA ARG A 206 -0.59 3.48 -19.35
C ARG A 206 -1.67 3.58 -18.29
N ILE A 207 -1.56 4.53 -17.36
CA ILE A 207 -2.58 4.77 -16.32
C ILE A 207 -3.93 5.08 -16.96
N ASN A 208 -3.95 6.01 -17.93
CA ASN A 208 -5.22 6.39 -18.58
C ASN A 208 -5.87 5.21 -19.30
N ARG A 209 -5.11 4.50 -20.16
CA ARG A 209 -5.61 3.29 -20.85
C ARG A 209 -6.09 2.22 -19.88
N ARG A 210 -5.41 2.04 -18.76
CA ARG A 210 -5.82 1.07 -17.74
C ARG A 210 -7.16 1.44 -17.12
N VAL A 211 -7.41 2.71 -16.83
CA VAL A 211 -8.71 3.16 -16.30
C VAL A 211 -9.81 2.91 -17.32
N GLU A 212 -9.56 3.16 -18.60
CA GLU A 212 -10.51 2.86 -19.69
C GLU A 212 -10.81 1.36 -19.77
N ALA A 213 -9.77 0.51 -19.68
CA ALA A 213 -9.93 -0.94 -19.65
C ALA A 213 -10.74 -1.40 -18.44
N MET A 214 -10.42 -0.90 -17.22
CA MET A 214 -11.18 -1.19 -16.01
C MET A 214 -12.66 -0.85 -16.15
N MET A 215 -13.00 0.30 -16.74
CA MET A 215 -14.38 0.67 -16.98
C MET A 215 -15.08 -0.28 -17.97
N ALA A 216 -14.37 -0.72 -19.00
CA ALA A 216 -14.88 -1.69 -19.96
C ALA A 216 -15.02 -3.12 -19.38
N GLU A 217 -14.19 -3.46 -18.39
CA GLU A 217 -14.21 -4.73 -17.66
C GLU A 217 -15.29 -4.78 -16.56
N GLY A 218 -15.98 -3.67 -16.26
CA GLY A 218 -17.07 -3.63 -15.30
C GLY A 218 -16.72 -2.99 -13.95
N LEU A 219 -15.76 -2.06 -13.90
CA LEU A 219 -15.41 -1.35 -12.66
C LEU A 219 -16.63 -0.63 -12.06
N GLU A 220 -17.54 -0.12 -12.87
CA GLU A 220 -18.74 0.55 -12.38
C GLU A 220 -19.67 -0.43 -11.66
N GLU A 221 -19.88 -1.61 -12.21
CA GLU A 221 -20.68 -2.69 -11.63
C GLU A 221 -20.04 -3.21 -10.34
N GLU A 222 -18.71 -3.40 -10.33
CA GLU A 222 -17.96 -3.76 -9.12
C GLU A 222 -18.15 -2.70 -8.04
N ALA A 223 -17.97 -1.41 -8.36
CA ALA A 223 -18.17 -0.33 -7.41
C ALA A 223 -19.63 -0.25 -6.90
N ARG A 224 -20.62 -0.51 -7.77
CA ARG A 224 -22.03 -0.52 -7.40
C ARG A 224 -22.37 -1.64 -6.43
N SER A 225 -21.77 -2.81 -6.59
CA SER A 225 -21.97 -3.95 -5.70
C SER A 225 -21.52 -3.68 -4.26
N VAL A 226 -20.45 -2.88 -4.08
CA VAL A 226 -19.89 -2.53 -2.77
C VAL A 226 -20.35 -1.16 -2.24
N TYR A 227 -21.14 -0.42 -3.02
CA TYR A 227 -21.63 0.91 -2.66
C TYR A 227 -22.39 0.98 -1.31
N PRO A 228 -23.22 -0.02 -0.91
CA PRO A 228 -23.82 -0.02 0.44
C PRO A 228 -22.79 0.07 1.58
N HIS A 229 -21.56 -0.37 1.34
CA HIS A 229 -20.47 -0.40 2.29
C HIS A 229 -19.46 0.76 2.11
N ARG A 230 -19.83 1.80 1.35
CA ARG A 230 -18.92 2.89 0.93
C ARG A 230 -18.20 3.65 2.04
N ALA A 231 -18.68 3.54 3.28
CA ALA A 231 -18.03 4.15 4.44
C ALA A 231 -16.80 3.36 4.94
N LEU A 232 -16.65 2.09 4.55
CA LEU A 232 -15.54 1.26 4.99
C LEU A 232 -14.20 1.83 4.49
N ASN A 233 -13.17 1.72 5.33
CA ASN A 233 -11.81 2.18 5.00
C ASN A 233 -11.23 1.44 3.79
N SER A 234 -11.54 0.16 3.61
CA SER A 234 -11.15 -0.66 2.45
C SER A 234 -11.56 -0.02 1.12
N LEU A 235 -12.69 0.69 1.10
CA LEU A 235 -13.26 1.36 -0.07
C LEU A 235 -12.85 2.83 -0.23
N GLN A 236 -12.09 3.39 0.73
CA GLN A 236 -11.60 4.77 0.65
C GLN A 236 -10.36 4.88 -0.26
N THR A 237 -10.51 4.48 -1.51
CA THR A 237 -9.43 4.44 -2.51
C THR A 237 -9.88 5.01 -3.86
N VAL A 238 -8.91 5.31 -4.72
CA VAL A 238 -9.15 5.82 -6.08
C VAL A 238 -9.90 4.76 -6.89
N GLY A 239 -10.84 5.19 -7.70
CA GLY A 239 -11.76 4.35 -8.46
C GLY A 239 -13.14 4.33 -7.79
N TYR A 240 -13.20 3.81 -6.59
CA TYR A 240 -14.48 3.67 -5.87
C TYR A 240 -15.03 5.03 -5.40
N LYS A 241 -14.21 5.88 -4.82
CA LYS A 241 -14.65 7.20 -4.32
C LYS A 241 -15.25 8.07 -5.40
N GLU A 242 -14.68 8.07 -6.57
CA GLU A 242 -15.16 8.84 -7.70
C GLU A 242 -16.47 8.26 -8.24
N LEU A 243 -16.58 6.93 -8.35
CA LEU A 243 -17.82 6.28 -8.76
C LEU A 243 -18.91 6.42 -7.71
N PHE A 244 -18.60 6.41 -6.42
CA PHE A 244 -19.57 6.69 -5.37
C PHE A 244 -20.11 8.12 -5.48
N ALA A 245 -19.26 9.12 -5.75
CA ALA A 245 -19.71 10.48 -5.99
C ALA A 245 -20.62 10.58 -7.24
N HIS A 246 -20.37 9.78 -8.26
CA HIS A 246 -21.25 9.64 -9.39
C HIS A 246 -22.61 9.00 -8.99
N PHE A 247 -22.60 7.94 -8.21
CA PHE A 247 -23.84 7.29 -7.73
C PHE A 247 -24.67 8.18 -6.81
N ASP A 248 -24.02 9.08 -6.06
CA ASP A 248 -24.66 10.11 -5.25
C ASP A 248 -25.22 11.29 -6.11
N GLY A 249 -24.99 11.29 -7.45
CA GLY A 249 -25.43 12.35 -8.36
C GLY A 249 -24.62 13.64 -8.28
N MET A 250 -23.46 13.62 -7.61
CA MET A 250 -22.61 14.80 -7.42
C MET A 250 -21.80 15.14 -8.68
N ILE A 251 -21.45 14.14 -9.49
CA ILE A 251 -20.69 14.28 -10.73
C ILE A 251 -21.24 13.34 -11.80
N SER A 252 -20.98 13.65 -13.07
CA SER A 252 -21.28 12.78 -14.18
C SER A 252 -20.35 11.56 -14.22
N ARG A 253 -20.75 10.53 -14.99
CA ARG A 253 -19.91 9.34 -15.21
C ARG A 253 -18.57 9.70 -15.85
N ASP A 254 -18.60 10.55 -16.86
CA ASP A 254 -17.39 10.94 -17.59
C ASP A 254 -16.44 11.75 -16.68
N GLU A 255 -16.97 12.65 -15.85
CA GLU A 255 -16.19 13.34 -14.83
C GLU A 255 -15.57 12.36 -13.80
N ALA A 256 -16.30 11.31 -13.41
CA ALA A 256 -15.75 10.28 -12.51
C ALA A 256 -14.55 9.58 -13.16
N VAL A 257 -14.64 9.20 -14.43
CA VAL A 257 -13.54 8.57 -15.18
C VAL A 257 -12.31 9.49 -15.27
N GLU A 258 -12.51 10.76 -15.63
CA GLU A 258 -11.44 11.76 -15.66
C GLU A 258 -10.77 11.95 -14.29
N LEU A 259 -11.57 11.98 -13.23
CA LEU A 259 -11.09 12.08 -11.86
C LEU A 259 -10.30 10.85 -11.44
N ILE A 260 -10.74 9.64 -11.79
CA ILE A 260 -10.02 8.39 -11.54
C ILE A 260 -8.65 8.45 -12.22
N GLN A 261 -8.58 8.79 -13.50
CA GLN A 261 -7.33 8.93 -14.24
C GLN A 261 -6.39 9.95 -13.56
N ARG A 262 -6.91 11.14 -13.24
CA ARG A 262 -6.15 12.21 -12.59
C ARG A 262 -5.62 11.80 -11.21
N ASN A 263 -6.48 11.21 -10.39
CA ASN A 263 -6.14 10.83 -9.01
C ASN A 263 -5.19 9.62 -8.98
N THR A 264 -5.29 8.70 -9.95
CA THR A 264 -4.34 7.61 -10.14
C THR A 264 -2.96 8.13 -10.53
N ARG A 265 -2.85 9.13 -11.45
CA ARG A 265 -1.57 9.79 -11.77
C ARG A 265 -0.97 10.49 -10.55
N ARG A 266 -1.78 11.16 -9.74
CA ARG A 266 -1.34 11.77 -8.47
C ARG A 266 -0.87 10.73 -7.46
N TYR A 267 -1.56 9.60 -7.38
CA TYR A 267 -1.16 8.49 -6.53
C TYR A 267 0.18 7.89 -6.97
N ALA A 268 0.36 7.62 -8.26
CA ALA A 268 1.61 7.17 -8.83
C ALA A 268 2.79 8.12 -8.50
N LYS A 269 2.57 9.44 -8.61
CA LYS A 269 3.58 10.44 -8.21
C LYS A 269 3.94 10.34 -6.72
N ARG A 270 2.95 10.15 -5.83
CA ARG A 270 3.21 10.00 -4.40
C ARG A 270 4.01 8.73 -4.09
N GLN A 271 3.69 7.61 -4.76
CA GLN A 271 4.43 6.35 -4.64
C GLN A 271 5.90 6.52 -5.06
N LEU A 272 6.17 7.14 -6.22
CA LEU A 272 7.53 7.45 -6.65
C LEU A 272 8.29 8.32 -5.66
N THR A 273 7.66 9.38 -5.16
CA THR A 273 8.27 10.27 -4.15
C THR A 273 8.60 9.51 -2.87
N TRP A 274 7.77 8.54 -2.49
CA TRP A 274 8.01 7.69 -1.32
C TRP A 274 9.20 6.78 -1.53
N PHE A 275 9.18 5.95 -2.58
CA PHE A 275 10.20 4.94 -2.80
C PHE A 275 11.57 5.50 -3.22
N ARG A 276 11.62 6.67 -3.82
CA ARG A 276 12.89 7.34 -4.17
C ARG A 276 13.66 7.89 -2.97
N ARG A 277 13.07 7.90 -1.78
CA ARG A 277 13.76 8.25 -0.52
C ARG A 277 14.57 7.09 0.05
N ASP A 278 14.30 5.89 -0.41
CA ASP A 278 15.00 4.67 0.01
C ASP A 278 16.17 4.43 -0.95
N GLU A 279 17.38 4.70 -0.46
CA GLU A 279 18.62 4.58 -1.24
C GLU A 279 19.00 3.12 -1.54
N GLU A 280 18.40 2.16 -0.83
CA GLU A 280 18.61 0.72 -1.07
C GLU A 280 17.82 0.24 -2.30
N VAL A 281 16.86 1.02 -2.81
CA VAL A 281 16.07 0.68 -4.00
C VAL A 281 16.89 0.90 -5.26
N ARG A 282 17.18 -0.18 -5.98
CA ARG A 282 17.79 -0.10 -7.31
C ARG A 282 16.72 -0.05 -8.40
N TRP A 283 16.77 0.98 -9.23
CA TRP A 283 15.73 1.29 -10.22
C TRP A 283 16.03 0.69 -11.59
N PHE A 284 14.99 0.10 -12.22
CA PHE A 284 15.04 -0.57 -13.52
C PHE A 284 13.80 -0.23 -14.35
N ARG A 285 13.86 -0.54 -15.62
CA ARG A 285 12.64 -0.66 -16.45
C ARG A 285 11.97 -2.00 -16.20
N PRO A 286 10.62 -2.08 -16.32
CA PRO A 286 9.86 -3.30 -16.00
C PRO A 286 10.12 -4.49 -16.95
N ASP A 287 10.73 -4.25 -18.08
CA ASP A 287 11.03 -5.21 -19.15
C ASP A 287 12.52 -5.60 -19.24
N ASP A 288 13.34 -5.12 -18.30
CA ASP A 288 14.79 -5.34 -18.29
C ASP A 288 15.21 -6.55 -17.43
N ASP A 289 14.62 -7.71 -17.72
CA ASP A 289 14.91 -8.97 -17.02
C ASP A 289 16.41 -9.34 -17.12
N ARG A 290 17.06 -8.94 -18.23
CA ARG A 290 18.49 -9.21 -18.45
C ARG A 290 19.42 -8.53 -17.47
N THR A 291 19.00 -7.42 -16.86
CA THR A 291 19.75 -6.70 -15.84
C THR A 291 19.24 -7.01 -14.45
N ILE A 292 17.92 -7.19 -14.28
CA ILE A 292 17.29 -7.44 -12.99
C ILE A 292 17.69 -8.81 -12.43
N ILE A 293 17.60 -9.87 -13.21
CA ILE A 293 17.91 -11.23 -12.75
C ILE A 293 19.36 -11.36 -12.27
N PRO A 294 20.38 -10.98 -13.07
CA PRO A 294 21.77 -11.02 -12.60
C PRO A 294 22.03 -10.14 -11.36
N HIS A 295 21.32 -9.00 -11.24
CA HIS A 295 21.42 -8.18 -10.05
C HIS A 295 20.93 -8.91 -8.81
N ILE A 296 19.78 -9.60 -8.89
CA ILE A 296 19.23 -10.39 -7.77
C ILE A 296 20.18 -11.54 -7.42
N GLU A 297 20.73 -12.22 -8.43
CA GLU A 297 21.67 -13.33 -8.26
C GLU A 297 23.00 -12.87 -7.63
N ALA A 298 23.55 -11.75 -8.06
CA ALA A 298 24.78 -11.19 -7.50
C ALA A 298 24.64 -10.73 -6.04
N CYS A 299 23.42 -10.50 -5.58
CA CYS A 299 23.13 -10.15 -4.18
C CYS A 299 23.09 -11.40 -3.26
N THR A 300 23.63 -12.55 -3.65
CA THR A 300 23.61 -13.80 -2.87
C THR A 300 24.86 -14.01 -2.01
N ASP A 301 25.91 -13.24 -2.22
CA ASP A 301 27.18 -13.33 -1.49
C ASP A 301 27.25 -12.49 -0.19
#